data_2c7618c50f56ef26492cc9ecbd46dcf3
#
_entry.id   2c7618c50f56ef26492cc9ecbd46dcf3
#
_cell.length_a   1.000
_cell.length_b   1.000
_cell.length_c   1.000
_cell.angle_alpha   90.00
_cell.angle_beta   90.00
_cell.angle_gamma   90.00
#
_symmetry.space_group_name_H-M   'P 1'
#
loop_
_entity.id
_entity.type
_entity.pdbx_description
1 polymer ?
#
loop_
_entity_poly.entity_id
_entity_poly.type
_entity_poly.pdbx_seq_one_letter_code
_entity_poly.pdbx_strand_id
1 'polypeptide(L)'
;EEARWQHYVDTIPCRIYLISEDPDGLRGVNQEKMAKSQQAKYPIIKGYRDQIENKYQWCIAAVPGEKWAKKLFPELRASQAVEKLWDAILKTSRVTDDPIKAWEDHNRDLHDRCEYLNKLHIRELRYKSSNGTDFTVGMIPEAQFCGGETSLQGIFFNPNIPTEEVFTAPHKDKVDGIVYGTKPYVFNGQLIKGFHVTFKDGKVVEHGAEEGADLLG
;
A
#
# COMPACT_ATOMS: atom_id res chain seq x y z
N GLU A 1 6.32 -15.99 18.87
CA GLU A 1 5.70 -15.68 17.56
C GLU A 1 5.24 -16.96 16.84
N GLU A 2 6.04 -18.02 16.75
CA GLU A 2 5.69 -19.27 16.05
C GLU A 2 4.37 -19.87 16.53
N ALA A 3 4.14 -19.98 17.83
CA ALA A 3 2.87 -20.49 18.37
C ALA A 3 1.66 -19.67 17.92
N ARG A 4 1.79 -18.33 17.75
CA ARG A 4 0.75 -17.47 17.23
C ARG A 4 0.50 -17.75 15.74
N TRP A 5 1.55 -17.93 14.96
CA TRP A 5 1.42 -18.25 13.54
C TRP A 5 0.86 -19.65 13.32
N GLN A 6 1.26 -20.63 14.14
CA GLN A 6 0.67 -21.97 14.12
C GLN A 6 -0.84 -21.91 14.41
N HIS A 7 -1.25 -21.14 15.42
CA HIS A 7 -2.68 -20.93 15.69
C HIS A 7 -3.42 -20.33 14.48
N TYR A 8 -2.81 -19.39 13.74
CA TYR A 8 -3.44 -18.85 12.54
C TYR A 8 -3.56 -19.90 11.42
N VAL A 9 -2.60 -20.81 11.29
CA VAL A 9 -2.69 -21.94 10.35
C VAL A 9 -3.81 -22.87 10.74
N ASP A 10 -3.96 -23.18 12.03
CA ASP A 10 -4.94 -24.13 12.53
C ASP A 10 -6.38 -23.60 12.46
N THR A 11 -6.58 -22.29 12.60
CA THR A 11 -7.91 -21.69 12.75
C THR A 11 -8.36 -20.82 11.57
N ILE A 12 -7.40 -20.36 10.75
CA ILE A 12 -7.63 -19.49 9.58
C ILE A 12 -8.64 -18.36 9.91
N PRO A 13 -8.35 -17.49 10.91
CA PRO A 13 -9.28 -16.47 11.34
C PRO A 13 -9.38 -15.32 10.33
N CYS A 14 -10.57 -14.74 10.18
CA CYS A 14 -10.69 -13.42 9.55
C CYS A 14 -9.87 -12.38 10.32
N ARG A 15 -9.29 -11.40 9.63
CA ARG A 15 -8.40 -10.42 10.25
C ARG A 15 -8.79 -9.00 9.91
N ILE A 16 -8.83 -8.15 10.92
CA ILE A 16 -8.93 -6.71 10.76
C ILE A 16 -7.64 -6.09 11.30
N TYR A 17 -6.94 -5.35 10.45
CA TYR A 17 -5.74 -4.61 10.81
C TYR A 17 -6.11 -3.14 11.00
N LEU A 18 -6.03 -2.67 12.25
CA LEU A 18 -6.24 -1.26 12.57
C LEU A 18 -4.89 -0.54 12.59
N ILE A 19 -4.70 0.37 11.65
CA ILE A 19 -3.47 1.14 11.51
C ILE A 19 -3.60 2.46 12.26
N SER A 20 -2.69 2.69 13.20
CA SER A 20 -2.57 3.93 13.98
C SER A 20 -1.09 4.17 14.25
N GLU A 21 -0.36 4.50 13.20
CA GLU A 21 1.09 4.63 13.28
C GLU A 21 1.51 5.98 13.89
N ASP A 22 2.56 5.94 14.71
CA ASP A 22 3.33 7.13 15.06
C ASP A 22 4.29 7.43 13.89
N PRO A 23 4.12 8.53 13.13
CA PRO A 23 4.97 8.84 11.98
C PRO A 23 6.47 8.98 12.32
N ASP A 24 6.77 9.29 13.58
CA ASP A 24 8.14 9.43 14.09
C ASP A 24 8.56 8.25 14.99
N GLY A 25 7.73 7.20 15.09
CA GLY A 25 7.93 6.08 16.04
C GLY A 25 9.21 5.27 15.84
N LEU A 26 9.76 5.28 14.63
CA LEU A 26 11.04 4.62 14.31
C LEU A 26 12.23 5.59 14.22
N ARG A 27 12.02 6.87 14.55
CA ARG A 27 13.07 7.88 14.51
C ARG A 27 14.20 7.52 15.51
N GLY A 28 15.45 7.49 15.02
CA GLY A 28 16.61 7.15 15.83
C GLY A 28 16.79 5.65 16.10
N VAL A 29 15.92 4.78 15.62
CA VAL A 29 16.12 3.32 15.68
C VAL A 29 17.24 2.93 14.72
N ASN A 30 18.12 2.03 15.16
CA ASN A 30 19.18 1.50 14.31
C ASN A 30 18.58 0.63 13.20
N GLN A 31 18.59 1.15 11.98
CA GLN A 31 17.97 0.52 10.81
C GLN A 31 18.62 -0.82 10.44
N GLU A 32 19.93 -0.93 10.56
CA GLU A 32 20.66 -2.18 10.28
C GLU A 32 20.22 -3.31 11.23
N LYS A 33 20.08 -3.01 12.52
CA LYS A 33 19.59 -3.99 13.51
C LYS A 33 18.16 -4.40 13.22
N MET A 34 17.32 -3.44 12.79
CA MET A 34 15.93 -3.70 12.44
C MET A 34 15.84 -4.58 11.21
N ALA A 35 16.59 -4.28 10.15
CA ALA A 35 16.64 -5.08 8.94
C ALA A 35 17.16 -6.51 9.22
N LYS A 36 18.23 -6.66 10.00
CA LYS A 36 18.74 -7.98 10.43
C LYS A 36 17.68 -8.78 11.21
N SER A 37 16.93 -8.11 12.09
CA SER A 37 15.85 -8.77 12.85
C SER A 37 14.72 -9.25 11.92
N GLN A 38 14.33 -8.43 10.95
CA GLN A 38 13.31 -8.81 9.96
C GLN A 38 13.77 -9.95 9.06
N GLN A 39 15.01 -9.88 8.56
CA GLN A 39 15.61 -10.93 7.74
C GLN A 39 15.69 -12.28 8.48
N ALA A 40 16.04 -12.27 9.77
CA ALA A 40 16.09 -13.48 10.58
C ALA A 40 14.71 -14.11 10.83
N LYS A 41 13.67 -13.27 10.96
CA LYS A 41 12.29 -13.72 11.21
C LYS A 41 11.58 -14.18 9.96
N TYR A 42 11.88 -13.57 8.81
CA TYR A 42 11.15 -13.77 7.57
C TYR A 42 11.07 -15.23 7.12
N PRO A 43 12.16 -16.02 7.08
CA PRO A 43 12.09 -17.42 6.64
C PRO A 43 11.15 -18.28 7.51
N ILE A 44 11.13 -18.01 8.82
CA ILE A 44 10.29 -18.73 9.79
C ILE A 44 8.82 -18.36 9.55
N ILE A 45 8.52 -17.06 9.51
CA ILE A 45 7.15 -16.56 9.33
C ILE A 45 6.60 -16.91 7.95
N LYS A 46 7.45 -16.88 6.91
CA LYS A 46 7.04 -17.18 5.53
C LYS A 46 6.39 -18.56 5.42
N GLY A 47 6.98 -19.59 6.05
CA GLY A 47 6.43 -20.94 5.99
C GLY A 47 5.00 -21.06 6.54
N TYR A 48 4.65 -20.28 7.56
CA TYR A 48 3.27 -20.20 8.08
C TYR A 48 2.37 -19.35 7.17
N ARG A 49 2.85 -18.21 6.69
CA ARG A 49 2.09 -17.33 5.80
C ARG A 49 1.67 -18.03 4.52
N ASP A 50 2.59 -18.74 3.88
CA ASP A 50 2.34 -19.46 2.64
C ASP A 50 1.22 -20.52 2.81
N GLN A 51 1.06 -21.08 4.01
CA GLN A 51 0.00 -22.05 4.32
C GLN A 51 -1.39 -21.44 4.39
N ILE A 52 -1.51 -20.16 4.71
CA ILE A 52 -2.80 -19.47 4.92
C ILE A 52 -3.06 -18.36 3.88
N GLU A 53 -2.11 -18.10 3.00
CA GLU A 53 -2.28 -17.09 1.97
C GLU A 53 -3.50 -17.41 1.08
N ASN A 54 -4.32 -16.39 0.81
CA ASN A 54 -5.57 -16.53 0.06
C ASN A 54 -6.57 -17.54 0.66
N LYS A 55 -6.55 -17.75 1.98
CA LYS A 55 -7.49 -18.65 2.66
C LYS A 55 -8.39 -17.96 3.69
N TYR A 56 -8.23 -16.67 3.93
CA TYR A 56 -9.04 -15.91 4.90
C TYR A 56 -9.37 -14.51 4.39
N GLN A 57 -10.49 -13.98 4.84
CA GLN A 57 -10.87 -12.60 4.59
C GLN A 57 -10.08 -11.67 5.52
N TRP A 58 -9.74 -10.50 5.01
CA TRP A 58 -9.03 -9.50 5.79
C TRP A 58 -9.42 -8.08 5.38
N CYS A 59 -9.20 -7.15 6.28
CA CYS A 59 -9.41 -5.73 6.01
C CYS A 59 -8.37 -4.90 6.74
N ILE A 60 -7.89 -3.87 6.08
CA ILE A 60 -7.03 -2.84 6.68
C ILE A 60 -7.85 -1.56 6.77
N ALA A 61 -7.90 -0.96 7.95
CA ALA A 61 -8.56 0.31 8.19
C ALA A 61 -7.71 1.19 9.12
N ALA A 62 -7.85 2.50 9.00
CA ALA A 62 -7.13 3.44 9.84
C ALA A 62 -7.95 3.84 11.09
N VAL A 63 -7.25 4.08 12.19
CA VAL A 63 -7.79 4.75 13.39
C VAL A 63 -6.83 5.86 13.82
N PRO A 64 -7.31 7.00 14.30
CA PRO A 64 -6.45 8.11 14.65
C PRO A 64 -5.66 7.85 15.92
N GLY A 65 -4.34 7.95 15.84
CA GLY A 65 -3.46 8.06 17.00
C GLY A 65 -3.15 9.52 17.32
N GLU A 66 -2.94 9.85 18.58
CA GLU A 66 -2.65 11.22 19.00
C GLU A 66 -1.41 11.80 18.29
N LYS A 67 -0.33 11.03 18.17
CA LYS A 67 0.91 11.48 17.53
C LYS A 67 0.72 11.71 16.03
N TRP A 68 -0.02 10.84 15.35
CA TRP A 68 -0.38 11.04 13.96
C TRP A 68 -1.25 12.28 13.78
N ALA A 69 -2.30 12.43 14.60
CA ALA A 69 -3.18 13.58 14.57
C ALA A 69 -2.42 14.90 14.80
N LYS A 70 -1.53 14.94 15.80
CA LYS A 70 -0.69 16.12 16.09
C LYS A 70 0.33 16.41 14.99
N LYS A 71 0.78 15.41 14.26
CA LYS A 71 1.66 15.60 13.10
C LYS A 71 0.94 16.32 11.95
N LEU A 72 -0.35 16.03 11.75
CA LEU A 72 -1.19 16.64 10.70
C LEU A 72 -1.77 18.00 11.13
N PHE A 73 -2.11 18.14 12.41
CA PHE A 73 -2.76 19.33 12.97
C PHE A 73 -1.98 19.83 14.20
N PRO A 74 -0.74 20.31 14.00
CA PRO A 74 0.14 20.69 15.11
C PRO A 74 -0.42 21.86 15.96
N GLU A 75 -1.27 22.70 15.39
CA GLU A 75 -1.88 23.87 16.02
C GLU A 75 -3.04 23.51 16.98
N LEU A 76 -3.67 22.35 16.82
CA LEU A 76 -4.80 21.94 17.63
C LEU A 76 -4.37 21.26 18.94
N ARG A 77 -5.23 21.29 19.96
CA ARG A 77 -5.07 20.40 21.12
C ARG A 77 -5.19 18.94 20.70
N ALA A 78 -4.55 18.03 21.43
CA ALA A 78 -4.50 16.61 21.08
C ALA A 78 -5.88 16.00 20.80
N SER A 79 -6.85 16.23 21.69
CA SER A 79 -8.22 15.72 21.49
C SER A 79 -8.89 16.29 20.24
N GLN A 80 -8.74 17.59 19.97
CA GLN A 80 -9.29 18.23 18.77
C GLN A 80 -8.61 17.73 17.48
N ALA A 81 -7.30 17.50 17.54
CA ALA A 81 -6.55 16.93 16.42
C ALA A 81 -7.02 15.50 16.12
N VAL A 82 -7.27 14.67 17.14
CA VAL A 82 -7.79 13.30 17.00
C VAL A 82 -9.19 13.31 16.41
N GLU A 83 -10.09 14.17 16.90
CA GLU A 83 -11.44 14.33 16.34
C GLU A 83 -11.39 14.74 14.86
N LYS A 84 -10.58 15.72 14.52
CA LYS A 84 -10.40 16.17 13.13
C LYS A 84 -9.83 15.08 12.23
N LEU A 85 -8.95 14.24 12.77
CA LEU A 85 -8.43 13.09 12.02
C LEU A 85 -9.49 11.99 11.87
N TRP A 86 -10.36 11.77 12.88
CA TRP A 86 -11.52 10.91 12.74
C TRP A 86 -12.43 11.37 11.62
N ASP A 87 -12.79 12.65 11.57
CA ASP A 87 -13.63 13.20 10.48
C ASP A 87 -13.04 12.93 9.11
N ALA A 88 -11.71 13.10 8.96
CA ALA A 88 -11.02 12.80 7.71
C ALA A 88 -11.05 11.32 7.35
N ILE A 89 -10.77 10.43 8.31
CA ILE A 89 -10.80 8.96 8.12
C ILE A 89 -12.20 8.50 7.75
N LEU A 90 -13.23 8.91 8.48
CA LEU A 90 -14.60 8.52 8.23
C LEU A 90 -15.08 9.02 6.86
N LYS A 91 -14.77 10.26 6.51
CA LYS A 91 -15.10 10.84 5.21
C LYS A 91 -14.43 10.09 4.05
N THR A 92 -13.13 9.80 4.15
CA THR A 92 -12.40 9.06 3.11
C THR A 92 -12.84 7.61 3.02
N SER A 93 -13.26 7.02 4.13
CA SER A 93 -13.81 5.66 4.23
C SER A 93 -15.30 5.58 3.82
N ARG A 94 -15.88 6.65 3.28
CA ARG A 94 -17.28 6.72 2.83
C ARG A 94 -18.31 6.39 3.91
N VAL A 95 -18.02 6.77 5.15
CA VAL A 95 -19.00 6.71 6.23
C VAL A 95 -19.97 7.88 6.07
N THR A 96 -21.01 7.64 5.28
CA THR A 96 -22.11 8.54 4.96
C THR A 96 -23.37 8.14 5.75
N ASP A 97 -24.51 8.73 5.46
CA ASP A 97 -25.80 8.32 6.04
C ASP A 97 -26.16 6.87 5.67
N ASP A 98 -25.70 6.39 4.51
CA ASP A 98 -25.81 4.99 4.07
C ASP A 98 -24.44 4.49 3.57
N PRO A 99 -23.54 4.07 4.47
CA PRO A 99 -22.20 3.64 4.10
C PRO A 99 -22.19 2.33 3.31
N ILE A 100 -23.18 1.45 3.50
CA ILE A 100 -23.27 0.20 2.75
C ILE A 100 -23.50 0.51 1.29
N LYS A 101 -24.52 1.31 1.00
CA LYS A 101 -24.80 1.74 -0.38
C LYS A 101 -23.64 2.50 -1.01
N ALA A 102 -22.99 3.39 -0.26
CA ALA A 102 -21.84 4.14 -0.75
C ALA A 102 -20.69 3.21 -1.18
N TRP A 103 -20.45 2.12 -0.46
CA TRP A 103 -19.45 1.12 -0.81
C TRP A 103 -19.89 0.21 -1.97
N GLU A 104 -21.16 -0.19 -2.04
CA GLU A 104 -21.71 -0.93 -3.20
C GLU A 104 -21.52 -0.12 -4.49
N ASP A 105 -21.89 1.16 -4.48
CA ASP A 105 -21.75 2.05 -5.63
C ASP A 105 -20.26 2.25 -6.01
N HIS A 106 -19.38 2.39 -5.03
CA HIS A 106 -17.94 2.55 -5.23
C HIS A 106 -17.27 1.27 -5.78
N ASN A 107 -17.60 0.12 -5.21
CA ASN A 107 -17.09 -1.17 -5.71
C ASN A 107 -17.52 -1.40 -7.16
N ARG A 108 -18.78 -1.08 -7.50
CA ARG A 108 -19.25 -1.15 -8.88
C ARG A 108 -18.45 -0.24 -9.82
N ASP A 109 -18.20 1.03 -9.44
CA ASP A 109 -17.38 1.95 -10.24
C ASP A 109 -15.96 1.44 -10.46
N LEU A 110 -15.32 0.86 -9.44
CA LEU A 110 -13.99 0.27 -9.56
C LEU A 110 -14.01 -0.98 -10.46
N HIS A 111 -15.00 -1.84 -10.33
CA HIS A 111 -15.16 -3.01 -11.20
C HIS A 111 -15.40 -2.63 -12.66
N ASP A 112 -16.26 -1.64 -12.92
CA ASP A 112 -16.51 -1.12 -14.27
C ASP A 112 -15.21 -0.59 -14.91
N ARG A 113 -14.38 0.09 -14.14
CA ARG A 113 -13.04 0.54 -14.57
C ARG A 113 -12.11 -0.63 -14.88
N CYS A 114 -12.08 -1.65 -14.03
CA CYS A 114 -11.30 -2.87 -14.27
C CYS A 114 -11.74 -3.56 -15.55
N GLU A 115 -13.06 -3.74 -15.76
CA GLU A 115 -13.60 -4.32 -16.99
C GLU A 115 -13.23 -3.51 -18.23
N TYR A 116 -13.35 -2.18 -18.16
CA TYR A 116 -12.95 -1.31 -19.26
C TYR A 116 -11.48 -1.48 -19.62
N LEU A 117 -10.58 -1.44 -18.63
CA LEU A 117 -9.14 -1.59 -18.84
C LEU A 117 -8.80 -2.98 -19.37
N ASN A 118 -9.43 -4.02 -18.86
CA ASN A 118 -9.23 -5.41 -19.31
C ASN A 118 -9.65 -5.61 -20.79
N LYS A 119 -10.72 -4.96 -21.23
CA LYS A 119 -11.16 -4.98 -22.63
C LYS A 119 -10.17 -4.31 -23.59
N LEU A 120 -9.31 -3.39 -23.10
CA LEU A 120 -8.32 -2.71 -23.93
C LEU A 120 -7.09 -3.58 -24.25
N HIS A 121 -6.89 -4.69 -23.56
CA HIS A 121 -5.74 -5.59 -23.73
C HIS A 121 -4.40 -4.84 -23.74
N ILE A 122 -4.21 -3.97 -22.75
CA ILE A 122 -3.05 -3.08 -22.64
C ILE A 122 -1.78 -3.91 -22.53
N ARG A 123 -0.81 -3.64 -23.41
CA ARG A 123 0.49 -4.31 -23.43
C ARG A 123 1.58 -3.51 -22.75
N GLU A 124 1.41 -2.21 -22.70
CA GLU A 124 2.41 -1.28 -22.19
C GLU A 124 1.74 -0.01 -21.69
N LEU A 125 2.24 0.54 -20.60
CA LEU A 125 1.90 1.86 -20.09
C LEU A 125 3.10 2.78 -20.24
N ARG A 126 2.89 3.98 -20.80
CA ARG A 126 3.92 5.01 -20.94
C ARG A 126 3.56 6.21 -20.09
N TYR A 127 4.52 6.61 -19.28
CA TYR A 127 4.38 7.75 -18.37
C TYR A 127 5.34 8.85 -18.81
N LYS A 128 4.80 10.04 -19.04
CA LYS A 128 5.59 11.21 -19.36
C LYS A 128 5.04 12.42 -18.62
N SER A 129 5.90 13.13 -17.88
CA SER A 129 5.47 14.31 -17.16
C SER A 129 6.56 15.39 -17.13
N SER A 130 6.15 16.63 -16.80
CA SER A 130 7.04 17.81 -16.79
C SER A 130 8.15 17.76 -15.74
N ASN A 131 8.07 16.85 -14.75
CA ASN A 131 9.13 16.67 -13.75
C ASN A 131 10.33 15.87 -14.26
N GLY A 132 10.34 15.46 -15.53
CA GLY A 132 11.40 14.66 -16.12
C GLY A 132 11.11 13.16 -16.20
N THR A 133 9.99 12.68 -15.66
CA THR A 133 9.58 11.28 -15.82
C THR A 133 9.36 10.96 -17.29
N ASP A 134 10.06 9.94 -17.79
CA ASP A 134 9.85 9.32 -19.10
C ASP A 134 10.10 7.81 -18.91
N PHE A 135 9.02 7.05 -18.74
CA PHE A 135 9.07 5.74 -18.15
C PHE A 135 8.02 4.82 -18.79
N THR A 136 8.43 3.62 -19.13
CA THR A 136 7.59 2.62 -19.79
C THR A 136 7.52 1.35 -18.95
N VAL A 137 6.32 0.80 -18.81
CA VAL A 137 6.05 -0.42 -18.05
C VAL A 137 5.29 -1.40 -18.93
N GLY A 138 5.92 -2.52 -19.29
CA GLY A 138 5.28 -3.60 -20.03
C GLY A 138 4.39 -4.46 -19.12
N MET A 139 3.25 -4.89 -19.65
CA MET A 139 2.28 -5.72 -18.91
C MET A 139 2.54 -7.22 -19.14
N ILE A 140 2.15 -8.04 -18.17
CA ILE A 140 2.02 -9.48 -18.33
C ILE A 140 0.78 -9.73 -19.21
N PRO A 141 0.87 -10.49 -20.31
CA PRO A 141 -0.25 -10.64 -21.25
C PRO A 141 -1.54 -11.17 -20.62
N GLU A 142 -1.42 -12.05 -19.62
CA GLU A 142 -2.53 -12.69 -18.93
C GLU A 142 -2.99 -11.93 -17.67
N ALA A 143 -2.28 -10.87 -17.27
CA ALA A 143 -2.64 -10.10 -16.10
C ALA A 143 -3.95 -9.32 -16.34
N GLN A 144 -4.77 -9.28 -15.29
CA GLN A 144 -6.02 -8.55 -15.28
C GLN A 144 -5.89 -7.36 -14.33
N PHE A 145 -6.57 -6.26 -14.66
CA PHE A 145 -6.80 -5.17 -13.72
C PHE A 145 -7.82 -5.62 -12.69
N CYS A 146 -7.52 -5.37 -11.43
CA CYS A 146 -8.34 -5.66 -10.26
C CYS A 146 -8.50 -4.40 -9.41
N GLY A 147 -9.54 -4.34 -8.59
CA GLY A 147 -9.78 -3.22 -7.66
C GLY A 147 -11.12 -3.39 -6.93
N GLY A 148 -11.30 -2.61 -5.86
CA GLY A 148 -12.50 -2.67 -5.05
C GLY A 148 -12.58 -3.91 -4.16
N GLU A 149 -13.77 -4.48 -4.06
CA GLU A 149 -13.98 -5.72 -3.31
C GLU A 149 -13.38 -6.93 -4.03
N THR A 150 -13.08 -7.94 -3.25
CA THR A 150 -12.66 -9.25 -3.73
C THR A 150 -13.52 -10.35 -3.08
N SER A 151 -13.41 -11.57 -3.58
CA SER A 151 -14.13 -12.69 -2.98
C SER A 151 -13.21 -13.86 -2.68
N LEU A 152 -13.49 -14.54 -1.59
CA LEU A 152 -12.82 -15.76 -1.20
C LEU A 152 -13.85 -16.75 -0.66
N GLN A 153 -13.90 -17.95 -1.25
CA GLN A 153 -14.88 -18.98 -0.90
C GLN A 153 -16.34 -18.49 -0.99
N GLY A 154 -16.62 -17.59 -1.96
CA GLY A 154 -17.95 -17.01 -2.17
C GLY A 154 -18.33 -15.89 -1.18
N ILE A 155 -17.42 -15.47 -0.29
CA ILE A 155 -17.62 -14.36 0.62
C ILE A 155 -16.90 -13.14 0.07
N PHE A 156 -17.66 -12.07 -0.19
CA PHE A 156 -17.13 -10.80 -0.65
C PHE A 156 -16.63 -9.96 0.54
N PHE A 157 -15.54 -9.23 0.32
CA PHE A 157 -14.98 -8.32 1.32
C PHE A 157 -14.11 -7.25 0.68
N ASN A 158 -13.98 -6.10 1.35
CA ASN A 158 -13.06 -5.05 0.96
C ASN A 158 -11.76 -5.18 1.76
N PRO A 159 -10.62 -5.49 1.09
CA PRO A 159 -9.33 -5.65 1.76
C PRO A 159 -8.81 -4.34 2.37
N ASN A 160 -9.13 -3.22 1.76
CA ASN A 160 -8.67 -1.91 2.20
C ASN A 160 -9.85 -0.93 2.32
N ILE A 161 -9.93 -0.23 3.45
CA ILE A 161 -10.90 0.83 3.70
C ILE A 161 -10.14 2.08 4.17
N PRO A 162 -10.05 3.12 3.31
CA PRO A 162 -10.55 3.22 1.94
C PRO A 162 -9.67 2.53 0.91
N THR A 163 -10.20 2.36 -0.30
CA THR A 163 -9.46 2.02 -1.52
C THR A 163 -10.01 2.82 -2.70
N GLU A 164 -9.11 3.32 -3.56
CA GLU A 164 -9.42 4.15 -4.73
C GLU A 164 -8.73 3.62 -5.99
N GLU A 165 -8.02 2.52 -5.86
CA GLU A 165 -7.16 2.04 -6.92
C GLU A 165 -7.77 0.91 -7.76
N VAL A 166 -7.39 0.91 -9.04
CA VAL A 166 -7.39 -0.26 -9.90
C VAL A 166 -5.94 -0.56 -10.26
N PHE A 167 -5.55 -1.81 -10.17
CA PHE A 167 -4.15 -2.22 -10.28
C PHE A 167 -3.99 -3.51 -11.09
N THR A 168 -2.79 -3.73 -11.59
CA THR A 168 -2.38 -4.96 -12.26
C THR A 168 -0.89 -5.22 -12.02
N ALA A 169 -0.41 -6.40 -12.40
CA ALA A 169 1.00 -6.75 -12.25
C ALA A 169 1.78 -6.47 -13.55
N PRO A 170 2.87 -5.70 -13.50
CA PRO A 170 3.75 -5.49 -14.65
C PRO A 170 4.64 -6.70 -14.90
N HIS A 171 5.19 -6.80 -16.13
CA HIS A 171 6.21 -7.78 -16.46
C HIS A 171 7.56 -7.31 -15.90
N LYS A 172 8.18 -8.11 -15.03
CA LYS A 172 9.38 -7.73 -14.28
C LYS A 172 10.57 -7.27 -15.13
N ASP A 173 10.72 -7.81 -16.36
CA ASP A 173 11.85 -7.52 -17.24
C ASP A 173 11.51 -6.47 -18.33
N LYS A 174 10.32 -5.84 -18.27
CA LYS A 174 9.84 -4.86 -19.28
C LYS A 174 9.55 -3.51 -18.62
N VAL A 175 10.55 -2.99 -17.95
CA VAL A 175 10.47 -1.68 -17.30
C VAL A 175 11.70 -0.89 -17.70
N ASP A 176 11.51 0.24 -18.39
CA ASP A 176 12.58 1.08 -18.92
C ASP A 176 12.28 2.55 -18.72
N GLY A 177 13.32 3.35 -18.48
CA GLY A 177 13.23 4.80 -18.36
C GLY A 177 13.41 5.31 -16.95
N ILE A 178 13.15 6.60 -16.76
CA ILE A 178 13.34 7.30 -15.49
C ILE A 178 12.01 7.76 -14.88
N VAL A 179 11.85 7.56 -13.59
CA VAL A 179 10.69 8.04 -12.81
C VAL A 179 11.15 8.91 -11.66
N TYR A 180 10.48 10.06 -11.48
CA TYR A 180 10.69 10.99 -10.38
C TYR A 180 9.54 10.94 -9.40
N GLY A 181 9.88 10.83 -8.11
CA GLY A 181 8.90 10.97 -7.03
C GLY A 181 8.37 12.40 -6.92
N THR A 182 7.05 12.55 -6.89
CA THR A 182 6.39 13.87 -6.79
C THR A 182 6.16 14.32 -5.36
N LYS A 183 6.27 13.42 -4.40
CA LYS A 183 6.08 13.67 -2.96
C LYS A 183 7.21 13.03 -2.17
N PRO A 184 7.55 13.58 -1.00
CA PRO A 184 8.46 12.90 -0.07
C PRO A 184 7.91 11.54 0.33
N TYR A 185 8.83 10.60 0.55
CA TYR A 185 8.54 9.26 1.03
C TYR A 185 9.22 9.05 2.38
N VAL A 186 8.51 8.46 3.34
CA VAL A 186 9.09 8.11 4.64
C VAL A 186 9.33 6.61 4.68
N PHE A 187 10.59 6.22 4.80
CA PHE A 187 10.99 4.83 4.95
C PHE A 187 11.63 4.62 6.33
N ASN A 188 11.02 3.76 7.14
CA ASN A 188 11.48 3.46 8.51
C ASN A 188 11.72 4.71 9.38
N GLY A 189 10.85 5.74 9.27
CA GLY A 189 10.97 7.00 10.01
C GLY A 189 12.04 7.96 9.46
N GLN A 190 12.63 7.67 8.31
CA GLN A 190 13.58 8.55 7.61
C GLN A 190 12.96 9.09 6.34
N LEU A 191 13.18 10.37 6.04
CA LEU A 191 12.62 11.05 4.89
C LEU A 191 13.51 10.84 3.65
N ILE A 192 12.87 10.48 2.55
CA ILE A 192 13.48 10.46 1.21
C ILE A 192 12.73 11.52 0.38
N LYS A 193 13.46 12.48 -0.19
CA LYS A 193 12.87 13.60 -0.93
C LYS A 193 13.56 13.81 -2.26
N GLY A 194 12.80 14.26 -3.28
CA GLY A 194 13.33 14.56 -4.61
C GLY A 194 14.00 13.35 -5.26
N PHE A 195 13.48 12.15 -5.01
CA PHE A 195 14.10 10.93 -5.48
C PHE A 195 13.72 10.62 -6.94
N HIS A 196 14.62 9.92 -7.60
CA HIS A 196 14.40 9.33 -8.91
C HIS A 196 15.01 7.94 -9.00
N VAL A 197 14.47 7.14 -9.91
CA VAL A 197 14.96 5.80 -10.20
C VAL A 197 14.96 5.59 -11.70
N THR A 198 16.08 5.08 -12.22
CA THR A 198 16.24 4.71 -13.64
C THR A 198 16.22 3.19 -13.77
N PHE A 199 15.36 2.72 -14.66
CA PHE A 199 15.21 1.30 -14.96
C PHE A 199 15.77 0.98 -16.35
N LYS A 200 16.34 -0.22 -16.47
CA LYS A 200 16.72 -0.84 -17.72
C LYS A 200 16.43 -2.35 -17.66
N ASP A 201 15.62 -2.82 -18.60
CA ASP A 201 15.20 -4.23 -18.66
C ASP A 201 14.69 -4.74 -17.30
N GLY A 202 13.85 -3.94 -16.63
CA GLY A 202 13.26 -4.24 -15.32
C GLY A 202 14.18 -4.13 -14.11
N LYS A 203 15.43 -3.74 -14.30
CA LYS A 203 16.41 -3.58 -13.20
C LYS A 203 16.66 -2.11 -12.92
N VAL A 204 16.78 -1.76 -11.66
CA VAL A 204 17.28 -0.45 -11.24
C VAL A 204 18.77 -0.36 -11.63
N VAL A 205 19.11 0.62 -12.45
CA VAL A 205 20.50 0.86 -12.91
C VAL A 205 21.08 2.15 -12.32
N GLU A 206 20.21 3.06 -11.89
CA GLU A 206 20.60 4.31 -11.25
C GLU A 206 19.47 4.77 -10.32
N HIS A 207 19.83 5.39 -9.21
CA HIS A 207 18.92 6.06 -8.32
C HIS A 207 19.58 7.27 -7.66
N GLY A 208 18.78 8.22 -7.20
CA GLY A 208 19.27 9.38 -6.45
C GLY A 208 18.14 10.07 -5.71
N ALA A 209 18.50 10.94 -4.78
CA ALA A 209 17.57 11.79 -4.06
C ALA A 209 18.25 13.07 -3.58
N GLU A 210 17.48 14.14 -3.35
CA GLU A 210 17.97 15.36 -2.70
C GLU A 210 18.24 15.13 -1.21
N GLU A 211 17.45 14.24 -0.56
CA GLU A 211 17.57 13.84 0.83
C GLU A 211 17.30 12.33 0.95
N GLY A 212 18.11 11.62 1.74
CA GLY A 212 17.97 10.19 1.99
C GLY A 212 18.38 9.27 0.84
N ALA A 213 19.30 9.69 -0.04
CA ALA A 213 19.76 8.89 -1.17
C ALA A 213 20.39 7.54 -0.76
N ASP A 214 21.05 7.50 0.39
CA ASP A 214 21.64 6.31 1.01
C ASP A 214 20.61 5.24 1.43
N LEU A 215 19.33 5.62 1.52
CA LEU A 215 18.25 4.71 1.87
C LEU A 215 17.64 3.98 0.66
N LEU A 216 18.04 4.37 -0.56
CA LEU A 216 17.54 3.79 -1.81
C LEU A 216 18.37 2.60 -2.31
N GLY A 217 19.56 2.40 -1.73
CA GLY A 217 20.55 1.38 -2.15
C GLY A 217 20.44 0.04 -1.45
#